data_37aac3c98ac75788c1a6189554676fc4
#
_entry.id   37aac3c98ac75788c1a6189554676fc4
#
_cell.length_a   1.000
_cell.length_b   1.000
_cell.length_c   1.000
_cell.angle_alpha   90.00
_cell.angle_beta   90.00
_cell.angle_gamma   90.00
#
_symmetry.space_group_name_H-M   'P 1'
#
loop_
_entity.id
_entity.type
_entity.pdbx_description
1 polymer ?
#
loop_
_entity_poly.entity_id
_entity_poly.type
_entity_poly.pdbx_seq_one_letter_code
_entity_poly.pdbx_strand_id
1 'polypeptide(L)'
;QLLQLAGVGDPQLLQQFGIPVVHALPGVGENLQDHLQLRLLYRCTKPITTNDDLNSWWRSLKIGAQWLLTRSGPLAIGINQGGLFTRVLPESATPDVQFHFATLSADLAGAKRHPLSGFTFSVCQLRPSSRGHVRIKSADPLAAPAMQPNYLTTDADQRCAIEAEGVHHTDDV
;
A
#
# COMPACT_ATOMS: atom_id res chain seq x y z
N GLN A 1 14.29 -10.64 -9.40
CA GLN A 1 15.73 -10.47 -9.12
C GLN A 1 16.45 -11.81 -9.07
N LEU A 2 16.11 -12.74 -8.15
CA LEU A 2 16.83 -14.00 -7.96
C LEU A 2 16.88 -14.86 -9.22
N LEU A 3 15.78 -15.01 -9.94
CA LEU A 3 15.77 -15.74 -11.20
C LEU A 3 16.71 -15.13 -12.24
N GLN A 4 16.70 -13.81 -12.38
CA GLN A 4 17.59 -13.09 -13.30
C GLN A 4 19.06 -13.29 -12.91
N LEU A 5 19.40 -13.17 -11.63
CA LEU A 5 20.75 -13.43 -11.14
C LEU A 5 21.20 -14.90 -11.34
N ALA A 6 20.24 -15.83 -11.35
CA ALA A 6 20.49 -17.25 -11.64
C ALA A 6 20.57 -17.56 -13.16
N GLY A 7 20.52 -16.55 -14.03
CA GLY A 7 20.59 -16.74 -15.48
C GLY A 7 19.26 -17.09 -16.16
N VAL A 8 18.12 -16.86 -15.47
CA VAL A 8 16.78 -17.10 -16.02
C VAL A 8 16.08 -15.77 -16.24
N GLY A 9 15.85 -15.38 -17.48
CA GLY A 9 15.24 -14.09 -17.81
C GLY A 9 15.43 -13.69 -19.28
N ASP A 10 15.29 -12.38 -19.52
CA ASP A 10 15.58 -11.77 -20.82
C ASP A 10 17.09 -11.88 -21.12
N PRO A 11 17.48 -12.58 -22.21
CA PRO A 11 18.88 -12.74 -22.59
C PRO A 11 19.64 -11.42 -22.75
N GLN A 12 19.01 -10.38 -23.27
CA GLN A 12 19.65 -9.08 -23.47
C GLN A 12 19.97 -8.42 -22.13
N LEU A 13 19.02 -8.43 -21.19
CA LEU A 13 19.23 -7.91 -19.85
C LEU A 13 20.35 -8.67 -19.12
N LEU A 14 20.35 -10.00 -19.19
CA LEU A 14 21.35 -10.83 -18.52
C LEU A 14 22.77 -10.58 -19.06
N GLN A 15 22.89 -10.50 -20.37
CA GLN A 15 24.18 -10.23 -21.06
C GLN A 15 24.76 -8.85 -20.69
N GLN A 16 23.92 -7.82 -20.50
CA GLN A 16 24.36 -6.50 -20.04
C GLN A 16 25.16 -6.55 -18.73
N PHE A 17 24.83 -7.49 -17.86
CA PHE A 17 25.49 -7.67 -16.56
C PHE A 17 26.46 -8.86 -16.51
N GLY A 18 26.81 -9.44 -17.69
CA GLY A 18 27.75 -10.56 -17.78
C GLY A 18 27.22 -11.87 -17.15
N ILE A 19 25.91 -12.01 -17.02
CA ILE A 19 25.26 -13.19 -16.43
C ILE A 19 25.02 -14.20 -17.56
N PRO A 20 25.56 -15.45 -17.45
CA PRO A 20 25.28 -16.50 -18.44
C PRO A 20 23.78 -16.82 -18.51
N VAL A 21 23.26 -16.95 -19.72
CA VAL A 21 21.86 -17.32 -19.93
C VAL A 21 21.70 -18.83 -19.72
N VAL A 22 21.09 -19.22 -18.62
CA VAL A 22 20.75 -20.61 -18.31
C VAL A 22 19.43 -20.97 -19.01
N HIS A 23 18.45 -20.06 -18.95
CA HIS A 23 17.17 -20.26 -19.63
C HIS A 23 16.60 -18.92 -20.09
N ALA A 24 16.32 -18.81 -21.39
CA ALA A 24 15.70 -17.61 -21.96
C ALA A 24 14.21 -17.58 -21.60
N LEU A 25 13.82 -16.67 -20.72
CA LEU A 25 12.46 -16.48 -20.27
C LEU A 25 12.15 -14.98 -20.16
N PRO A 26 11.81 -14.30 -21.27
CA PRO A 26 11.66 -12.83 -21.33
C PRO A 26 10.62 -12.25 -20.37
N GLY A 27 9.63 -13.05 -19.95
CA GLY A 27 8.60 -12.61 -19.01
C GLY A 27 9.08 -12.45 -17.57
N VAL A 28 10.28 -12.91 -17.23
CA VAL A 28 10.80 -12.79 -15.86
C VAL A 28 11.11 -11.34 -15.53
N GLY A 29 10.39 -10.81 -14.54
CA GLY A 29 10.48 -9.41 -14.12
C GLY A 29 9.56 -8.46 -14.89
N GLU A 30 8.78 -8.94 -15.84
CA GLU A 30 7.78 -8.17 -16.58
C GLU A 30 6.37 -8.34 -15.96
N ASN A 31 5.41 -7.53 -16.44
CA ASN A 31 4.01 -7.54 -16.02
C ASN A 31 3.79 -7.28 -14.51
N LEU A 32 4.64 -6.51 -13.89
CA LEU A 32 4.42 -6.08 -12.51
C LEU A 32 3.07 -5.35 -12.38
N GLN A 33 2.25 -5.82 -11.45
CA GLN A 33 1.06 -5.13 -10.98
C GLN A 33 1.24 -4.80 -9.51
N ASP A 34 0.89 -3.58 -9.13
CA ASP A 34 0.97 -3.15 -7.74
C ASP A 34 -0.19 -2.20 -7.40
N HIS A 35 -0.56 -2.16 -6.13
CA HIS A 35 -1.64 -1.31 -5.64
C HIS A 35 -1.11 0.09 -5.32
N LEU A 36 -1.40 1.08 -6.18
CA LEU A 36 -1.24 2.47 -5.80
C LEU A 36 -2.22 2.77 -4.68
N GLN A 37 -1.72 3.15 -3.52
CA GLN A 37 -2.53 3.53 -2.38
C GLN A 37 -2.53 5.05 -2.19
N LEU A 38 -3.70 5.67 -2.31
CA LEU A 38 -3.93 7.06 -1.94
C LEU A 38 -4.32 7.11 -0.46
N ARG A 39 -3.65 7.97 0.32
CA ARG A 39 -3.87 8.08 1.77
C ARG A 39 -4.39 9.45 2.11
N LEU A 40 -5.61 9.50 2.61
CA LEU A 40 -6.27 10.71 3.07
C LEU A 40 -6.21 10.77 4.59
N LEU A 41 -5.73 11.88 5.11
CA LEU A 41 -5.55 12.12 6.53
C LEU A 41 -6.62 13.10 7.01
N TYR A 42 -7.40 12.68 7.99
CA TYR A 42 -8.48 13.47 8.55
C TYR A 42 -8.17 13.86 9.99
N ARG A 43 -8.50 15.11 10.33
CA ARG A 43 -8.42 15.60 11.70
C ARG A 43 -9.78 15.44 12.39
N CYS A 44 -9.80 14.80 13.55
CA CYS A 44 -10.98 14.74 14.39
C CYS A 44 -11.13 15.99 15.24
N THR A 45 -12.37 16.41 15.47
CA THR A 45 -12.70 17.51 16.39
C THR A 45 -12.69 17.08 17.85
N LYS A 46 -12.74 15.77 18.11
CA LYS A 46 -12.71 15.17 19.44
C LYS A 46 -11.50 14.27 19.62
N PRO A 47 -10.91 14.14 20.82
CA PRO A 47 -9.74 13.32 21.09
C PRO A 47 -10.13 11.85 21.29
N ILE A 48 -10.53 11.18 20.20
CA ILE A 48 -11.08 9.81 20.19
C ILE A 48 -10.26 8.84 19.33
N THR A 49 -9.10 9.26 18.85
CA THR A 49 -8.28 8.46 17.95
C THR A 49 -7.13 7.75 18.69
N THR A 50 -6.55 6.76 18.05
CA THR A 50 -5.38 6.05 18.57
C THR A 50 -4.18 7.00 18.76
N ASN A 51 -4.09 8.11 18.00
CA ASN A 51 -3.08 9.13 18.23
C ASN A 51 -3.20 9.72 19.65
N ASP A 52 -4.42 10.03 20.09
CA ASP A 52 -4.67 10.61 21.42
C ASP A 52 -4.26 9.63 22.52
N ASP A 53 -4.57 8.37 22.32
CA ASP A 53 -4.24 7.33 23.29
C ASP A 53 -2.73 7.11 23.40
N LEU A 54 -2.05 7.03 22.26
CA LEU A 54 -0.62 6.75 22.22
C LEU A 54 0.27 7.98 22.42
N ASN A 55 -0.25 9.19 22.27
CA ASN A 55 0.44 10.45 22.60
C ASN A 55 0.31 10.81 24.07
N SER A 56 -0.58 10.15 24.84
CA SER A 56 -0.74 10.29 26.27
C SER A 56 -0.09 9.14 27.02
N TRP A 57 0.91 9.42 27.86
CA TRP A 57 1.60 8.38 28.61
C TRP A 57 0.67 7.61 29.57
N TRP A 58 -0.29 8.27 30.20
CA TRP A 58 -1.28 7.63 31.05
C TRP A 58 -2.21 6.69 30.29
N ARG A 59 -2.69 7.11 29.11
CA ARG A 59 -3.53 6.27 28.27
C ARG A 59 -2.74 5.10 27.71
N SER A 60 -1.48 5.32 27.30
CA SER A 60 -0.58 4.25 26.87
C SER A 60 -0.32 3.23 27.98
N LEU A 61 -0.11 3.67 29.22
CA LEU A 61 0.04 2.77 30.36
C LEU A 61 -1.23 1.94 30.60
N LYS A 62 -2.41 2.58 30.56
CA LYS A 62 -3.71 1.89 30.70
C LYS A 62 -3.92 0.83 29.62
N ILE A 63 -3.64 1.17 28.37
CA ILE A 63 -3.74 0.24 27.23
C ILE A 63 -2.76 -0.92 27.38
N GLY A 64 -1.53 -0.65 27.81
CA GLY A 64 -0.53 -1.67 28.09
C GLY A 64 -0.96 -2.62 29.21
N ALA A 65 -1.46 -2.07 30.31
CA ALA A 65 -1.98 -2.86 31.43
C ALA A 65 -3.20 -3.70 31.03
N GLN A 66 -4.12 -3.13 30.27
CA GLN A 66 -5.28 -3.87 29.76
C GLN A 66 -4.82 -5.07 28.91
N TRP A 67 -3.90 -4.84 27.98
CA TRP A 67 -3.41 -5.92 27.13
C TRP A 67 -2.67 -7.00 27.94
N LEU A 68 -1.86 -6.59 28.93
CA LEU A 68 -1.13 -7.54 29.76
C LEU A 68 -2.07 -8.43 30.57
N LEU A 69 -3.13 -7.87 31.14
CA LEU A 69 -4.06 -8.57 32.03
C LEU A 69 -5.14 -9.36 31.29
N THR A 70 -5.64 -8.82 30.18
CA THR A 70 -6.83 -9.38 29.50
C THR A 70 -6.59 -9.80 28.06
N ARG A 71 -5.39 -9.52 27.49
CA ARG A 71 -5.06 -9.74 26.07
C ARG A 71 -6.08 -9.13 25.11
N SER A 72 -6.68 -8.00 25.51
CA SER A 72 -7.71 -7.27 24.76
C SER A 72 -7.37 -5.78 24.64
N GLY A 73 -8.21 -5.05 23.91
CA GLY A 73 -8.08 -3.62 23.71
C GLY A 73 -7.25 -3.24 22.49
N PRO A 74 -6.85 -1.96 22.36
CA PRO A 74 -6.21 -1.42 21.15
C PRO A 74 -4.93 -2.16 20.71
N LEU A 75 -4.17 -2.75 21.62
CA LEU A 75 -2.96 -3.52 21.29
C LEU A 75 -3.25 -4.94 20.79
N ALA A 76 -4.50 -5.41 20.88
CA ALA A 76 -4.90 -6.72 20.41
C ALA A 76 -5.42 -6.72 18.97
N ILE A 77 -5.60 -5.55 18.36
CA ILE A 77 -6.14 -5.37 17.01
C ILE A 77 -5.11 -4.69 16.08
N GLY A 78 -5.21 -5.00 14.80
CA GLY A 78 -4.36 -4.38 13.78
C GLY A 78 -4.66 -2.88 13.61
N ILE A 79 -3.74 -2.19 12.96
CA ILE A 79 -3.85 -0.74 12.69
C ILE A 79 -5.06 -0.44 11.79
N ASN A 80 -5.26 -1.25 10.76
CA ASN A 80 -6.41 -1.16 9.87
C ASN A 80 -7.59 -1.90 10.50
N GLN A 81 -8.55 -1.15 11.00
CA GLN A 81 -9.67 -1.68 11.78
C GLN A 81 -10.96 -1.82 10.97
N GLY A 82 -11.01 -1.22 9.80
CA GLY A 82 -12.13 -1.32 8.88
C GLY A 82 -11.66 -1.41 7.43
N GLY A 83 -12.50 -1.98 6.60
CA GLY A 83 -12.27 -2.06 5.17
C GLY A 83 -13.60 -2.10 4.41
N LEU A 84 -13.58 -1.56 3.21
CA LEU A 84 -14.70 -1.57 2.28
C LEU A 84 -14.18 -1.97 0.90
N PHE A 85 -14.90 -2.88 0.25
CA PHE A 85 -14.70 -3.21 -1.15
C PHE A 85 -15.92 -2.73 -1.93
N THR A 86 -15.71 -1.88 -2.93
CA THR A 86 -16.81 -1.34 -3.73
C THR A 86 -16.40 -1.17 -5.18
N ARG A 87 -17.39 -0.88 -6.03
CA ARG A 87 -17.20 -0.52 -7.43
C ARG A 87 -17.31 0.99 -7.56
N VAL A 88 -16.34 1.61 -8.20
CA VAL A 88 -16.37 3.02 -8.57
C VAL A 88 -16.56 3.19 -10.09
N LEU A 89 -16.11 2.22 -10.89
CA LEU A 89 -16.36 2.24 -12.33
C LEU A 89 -17.65 1.47 -12.67
N PRO A 90 -18.58 2.07 -13.45
CA PRO A 90 -19.84 1.42 -13.84
C PRO A 90 -19.65 0.11 -14.59
N GLU A 91 -18.59 0.01 -15.37
CA GLU A 91 -18.23 -1.18 -16.18
C GLU A 91 -17.64 -2.32 -15.38
N SER A 92 -17.25 -2.11 -14.12
CA SER A 92 -16.64 -3.15 -13.28
C SER A 92 -17.68 -4.19 -12.86
N ALA A 93 -17.44 -5.46 -13.17
CA ALA A 93 -18.31 -6.57 -12.78
C ALA A 93 -18.20 -6.92 -11.27
N THR A 94 -17.06 -6.61 -10.65
CA THR A 94 -16.75 -6.89 -9.24
C THR A 94 -16.14 -5.64 -8.61
N PRO A 95 -16.00 -5.58 -7.27
CA PRO A 95 -15.30 -4.48 -6.63
C PRO A 95 -13.95 -4.20 -7.27
N ASP A 96 -13.68 -2.94 -7.58
CA ASP A 96 -12.47 -2.46 -8.24
C ASP A 96 -11.57 -1.63 -7.34
N VAL A 97 -12.10 -1.19 -6.19
CA VAL A 97 -11.33 -0.49 -5.15
C VAL A 97 -11.54 -1.11 -3.79
N GLN A 98 -10.51 -0.95 -2.95
CA GLN A 98 -10.53 -1.27 -1.53
C GLN A 98 -10.20 -0.03 -0.72
N PHE A 99 -11.01 0.24 0.28
CA PHE A 99 -10.73 1.24 1.30
C PHE A 99 -10.21 0.59 2.57
N HIS A 100 -9.23 1.24 3.20
CA HIS A 100 -8.72 0.87 4.52
C HIS A 100 -8.95 2.03 5.48
N PHE A 101 -9.47 1.70 6.65
CA PHE A 101 -9.67 2.65 7.73
C PHE A 101 -8.72 2.34 8.88
N ALA A 102 -7.91 3.33 9.26
CA ALA A 102 -7.01 3.24 10.40
C ALA A 102 -7.30 4.38 11.37
N THR A 103 -7.51 4.05 12.65
CA THR A 103 -7.82 5.01 13.73
C THR A 103 -6.64 5.86 14.17
N LEU A 104 -5.58 5.91 13.38
CA LEU A 104 -4.40 6.73 13.62
C LEU A 104 -3.98 7.47 12.35
N SER A 105 -3.24 8.56 12.53
CA SER A 105 -2.62 9.31 11.44
C SER A 105 -1.11 9.45 11.60
N ALA A 106 -0.40 9.23 10.48
CA ALA A 106 1.03 9.42 10.31
C ALA A 106 1.32 9.65 8.82
N ASP A 107 2.44 10.31 8.48
CA ASP A 107 2.78 10.59 7.08
C ASP A 107 2.98 9.31 6.26
N LEU A 108 3.63 8.31 6.85
CA LEU A 108 3.86 7.00 6.25
C LEU A 108 3.58 5.88 7.26
N ALA A 109 3.35 4.68 6.75
CA ALA A 109 3.26 3.49 7.58
C ALA A 109 4.58 3.29 8.36
N GLY A 110 4.48 3.22 9.69
CA GLY A 110 5.66 3.10 10.57
C GLY A 110 6.36 4.43 10.90
N ALA A 111 5.95 5.55 10.31
CA ALA A 111 6.47 6.87 10.65
C ALA A 111 5.96 7.36 12.02
N LYS A 112 6.56 8.46 12.50
CA LYS A 112 6.10 9.13 13.72
C LYS A 112 4.65 9.59 13.57
N ARG A 113 3.84 9.26 14.57
CA ARG A 113 2.44 9.66 14.61
C ARG A 113 2.31 11.19 14.71
N HIS A 114 1.24 11.73 14.13
CA HIS A 114 0.90 13.12 14.29
C HIS A 114 0.53 13.43 15.76
N PRO A 115 0.85 14.61 16.25
CA PRO A 115 0.48 15.03 17.63
C PRO A 115 -1.01 15.35 17.77
N LEU A 116 -1.74 15.44 16.66
CA LEU A 116 -3.17 15.77 16.62
C LEU A 116 -4.04 14.50 16.64
N SER A 117 -5.30 14.69 17.03
CA SER A 117 -6.35 13.68 16.88
C SER A 117 -6.65 13.49 15.40
N GLY A 118 -6.35 12.32 14.85
CA GLY A 118 -6.54 12.06 13.42
C GLY A 118 -6.65 10.58 13.08
N PHE A 119 -7.25 10.31 11.91
CA PHE A 119 -7.35 8.98 11.35
C PHE A 119 -6.93 8.99 9.88
N THR A 120 -6.63 7.83 9.36
CA THR A 120 -6.29 7.64 7.97
C THR A 120 -7.39 6.83 7.28
N PHE A 121 -7.84 7.33 6.16
CA PHE A 121 -8.67 6.60 5.23
C PHE A 121 -7.92 6.49 3.91
N SER A 122 -7.63 5.28 3.47
CA SER A 122 -6.85 5.08 2.25
C SER A 122 -7.57 4.19 1.28
N VAL A 123 -7.40 4.48 0.00
CA VAL A 123 -8.00 3.72 -1.09
C VAL A 123 -6.91 3.18 -2.01
N CYS A 124 -7.10 1.98 -2.50
CA CYS A 124 -6.28 1.41 -3.56
C CYS A 124 -7.14 0.72 -4.62
N GLN A 125 -6.69 0.82 -5.87
CA GLN A 125 -7.26 0.08 -6.97
C GLN A 125 -6.88 -1.41 -6.84
N LEU A 126 -7.87 -2.31 -6.98
CA LEU A 126 -7.67 -3.75 -6.79
C LEU A 126 -7.05 -4.45 -8.01
N ARG A 127 -7.35 -3.95 -9.20
CA ARG A 127 -6.94 -4.59 -10.46
C ARG A 127 -6.43 -3.55 -11.45
N PRO A 128 -5.26 -2.96 -11.20
CA PRO A 128 -4.69 -2.00 -12.14
C PRO A 128 -4.43 -2.68 -13.48
N SER A 129 -4.71 -1.97 -14.57
CA SER A 129 -4.39 -2.37 -15.92
C SER A 129 -2.99 -1.95 -16.34
N SER A 130 -2.40 -0.96 -15.69
CA SER A 130 -1.00 -0.59 -15.82
C SER A 130 -0.07 -1.75 -15.52
N ARG A 131 1.01 -1.86 -16.28
CA ARG A 131 2.02 -2.93 -16.14
C ARG A 131 3.40 -2.33 -16.01
N GLY A 132 4.13 -2.83 -15.05
CA GLY A 132 5.49 -2.44 -14.78
C GLY A 132 6.48 -3.58 -14.92
N HIS A 133 7.66 -3.37 -14.35
CA HIS A 133 8.73 -4.37 -14.38
C HIS A 133 9.62 -4.29 -13.13
N VAL A 134 10.32 -5.41 -12.87
CA VAL A 134 11.36 -5.55 -11.85
C VAL A 134 12.60 -6.11 -12.54
N ARG A 135 13.67 -5.32 -12.64
CA ARG A 135 14.90 -5.70 -13.36
C ARG A 135 16.11 -5.54 -12.48
N ILE A 136 17.08 -6.44 -12.63
CA ILE A 136 18.40 -6.27 -12.01
C ILE A 136 19.09 -5.00 -12.55
N LYS A 137 19.90 -4.36 -11.70
CA LYS A 137 20.79 -3.22 -12.08
C LYS A 137 22.27 -3.58 -12.01
N SER A 138 22.56 -4.81 -11.57
CA SER A 138 23.91 -5.29 -11.32
C SER A 138 23.87 -6.81 -11.16
N ALA A 139 25.00 -7.46 -11.34
CA ALA A 139 25.22 -8.87 -10.99
C ALA A 139 25.39 -9.07 -9.46
N ASP A 140 25.56 -8.01 -8.69
CA ASP A 140 25.62 -8.06 -7.23
C ASP A 140 24.26 -8.43 -6.64
N PRO A 141 24.12 -9.56 -5.92
CA PRO A 141 22.87 -9.99 -5.32
C PRO A 141 22.34 -9.06 -4.22
N LEU A 142 23.19 -8.23 -3.63
CA LEU A 142 22.82 -7.25 -2.60
C LEU A 142 22.34 -5.92 -3.20
N ALA A 143 22.58 -5.66 -4.49
CA ALA A 143 22.08 -4.49 -5.16
C ALA A 143 20.55 -4.57 -5.31
N ALA A 144 19.84 -3.55 -4.82
CA ALA A 144 18.39 -3.48 -4.99
C ALA A 144 18.01 -3.41 -6.48
N PRO A 145 16.99 -4.15 -6.95
CA PRO A 145 16.55 -4.11 -8.33
C PRO A 145 15.93 -2.76 -8.70
N ALA A 146 15.86 -2.47 -9.99
CA ALA A 146 15.01 -1.42 -10.52
C ALA A 146 13.56 -1.92 -10.50
N MET A 147 12.69 -1.21 -9.82
CA MET A 147 11.25 -1.47 -9.81
C MET A 147 10.53 -0.28 -10.42
N GLN A 148 9.74 -0.53 -11.45
CA GLN A 148 8.95 0.48 -12.14
C GLN A 148 7.52 -0.03 -12.28
N PRO A 149 6.61 0.36 -11.36
CA PRO A 149 5.21 -0.09 -11.39
C PRO A 149 4.41 0.47 -12.55
N ASN A 150 4.79 1.63 -13.10
CA ASN A 150 4.06 2.38 -14.13
C ASN A 150 2.62 2.71 -13.70
N TYR A 151 2.45 3.17 -12.45
CA TYR A 151 1.14 3.56 -11.95
C TYR A 151 0.45 4.58 -12.85
N LEU A 152 -0.89 4.44 -12.98
CA LEU A 152 -1.76 5.37 -13.68
C LEU A 152 -1.37 5.63 -15.16
N THR A 153 -0.76 4.67 -15.82
CA THR A 153 -0.39 4.82 -17.24
C THR A 153 -1.53 4.51 -18.21
N THR A 154 -2.65 4.01 -17.71
CA THR A 154 -3.86 3.74 -18.50
C THR A 154 -5.00 4.66 -18.09
N ASP A 155 -5.87 5.02 -19.03
CA ASP A 155 -7.04 5.86 -18.76
C ASP A 155 -8.01 5.19 -17.75
N ALA A 156 -8.10 3.87 -17.78
CA ALA A 156 -8.93 3.12 -16.84
C ALA A 156 -8.43 3.27 -15.40
N ASP A 157 -7.11 3.19 -15.18
CA ASP A 157 -6.52 3.35 -13.85
C ASP A 157 -6.66 4.80 -13.36
N GLN A 158 -6.48 5.78 -14.25
CA GLN A 158 -6.67 7.20 -13.90
C GLN A 158 -8.12 7.49 -13.51
N ARG A 159 -9.09 7.02 -14.31
CA ARG A 159 -10.52 7.17 -13.97
C ARG A 159 -10.86 6.49 -12.65
N CYS A 160 -10.39 5.26 -12.44
CA CYS A 160 -10.63 4.53 -11.20
C CYS A 160 -10.10 5.30 -9.97
N ALA A 161 -8.92 5.90 -10.07
CA ALA A 161 -8.35 6.70 -8.99
C ALA A 161 -9.16 7.98 -8.71
N ILE A 162 -9.60 8.69 -9.76
CA ILE A 162 -10.41 9.91 -9.65
C ILE A 162 -11.79 9.59 -9.03
N GLU A 163 -12.47 8.57 -9.53
CA GLU A 163 -13.79 8.17 -9.00
C GLU A 163 -13.68 7.67 -7.55
N ALA A 164 -12.59 6.97 -7.21
CA ALA A 164 -12.34 6.52 -5.85
C ALA A 164 -12.11 7.71 -4.89
N GLU A 165 -11.46 8.78 -5.34
CA GLU A 165 -11.31 10.01 -4.58
C GLU A 165 -12.65 10.74 -4.44
N GLY A 166 -13.46 10.77 -5.49
CA GLY A 166 -14.79 11.38 -5.50
C GLY A 166 -15.76 10.78 -4.47
N VAL A 167 -15.64 9.51 -4.13
CA VAL A 167 -16.42 8.87 -3.06
C VAL A 167 -16.19 9.54 -1.69
N HIS A 168 -15.05 10.21 -1.48
CA HIS A 168 -14.75 10.94 -0.26
C HIS A 168 -15.40 12.34 -0.18
N HIS A 169 -15.82 12.89 -1.33
CA HIS A 169 -16.34 14.25 -1.42
C HIS A 169 -17.87 14.31 -1.50
N THR A 170 -18.56 13.19 -1.43
CA THR A 170 -20.04 13.16 -1.45
C THR A 170 -20.66 13.38 -0.08
N ASP A 171 -20.03 14.18 0.79
CA ASP A 171 -20.60 14.55 2.08
C ASP A 171 -21.18 15.96 2.04
N ASP A 172 -22.29 16.10 1.31
CA ASP A 172 -23.36 17.01 1.65
C ASP A 172 -24.56 16.16 2.11
N VAL A 173 -24.50 15.66 3.34
CA VAL A 173 -25.65 15.16 4.11
C VAL A 173 -25.63 15.77 5.50
#